data_cd26ae26f842ce246e6399bd5218faa2
#
_entry.id   cd26ae26f842ce246e6399bd5218faa2
#
_cell.length_a   1.000
_cell.length_b   1.000
_cell.length_c   1.000
_cell.angle_alpha   90.00
_cell.angle_beta   90.00
_cell.angle_gamma   90.00
#
_symmetry.space_group_name_H-M   'P 1'
#
loop_
_entity.id
_entity.type
_entity.pdbx_description
1 polymer ?
#
loop_
_entity_poly.entity_id
_entity_poly.type
_entity_poly.pdbx_seq_one_letter_code
_entity_poly.pdbx_strand_id
1 'polypeptide(L)'
;MPPRILSSADIDDGASVGDGTTVWHLAHVRAGAVVGHNCVIGRGAYIGDGATLGDNCKVQNYALVYEPAVLGDGVFIGPAAVLTNDEYPRAINPDGSAKTGSDWQQVGVTIGEGASISARAVCVAPVTIGAWALVAAGAVVTKDVPAYALVVGVPARRVGWVG
;
A
#
# COMPACT_ATOMS: atom_id res chain seq x y z
N MET A 1 -2.03 20.18 -14.04
CA MET A 1 -1.08 19.58 -14.98
C MET A 1 -1.37 18.08 -15.10
N PRO A 2 -1.32 17.53 -16.30
CA PRO A 2 -1.50 16.09 -16.46
C PRO A 2 -0.42 15.32 -15.66
N PRO A 3 -0.65 14.04 -15.36
CA PRO A 3 0.35 13.24 -14.66
C PRO A 3 1.62 13.11 -15.48
N ARG A 4 2.77 13.12 -14.79
CA ARG A 4 4.07 12.86 -15.39
C ARG A 4 4.41 11.38 -15.23
N ILE A 5 4.41 10.65 -16.32
CA ILE A 5 4.71 9.21 -16.31
C ILE A 5 6.04 8.99 -17.02
N LEU A 6 7.03 8.47 -16.29
CA LEU A 6 8.34 8.17 -16.84
C LEU A 6 8.25 7.01 -17.85
N SER A 7 9.06 7.01 -18.88
CA SER A 7 8.92 6.14 -20.05
C SER A 7 8.99 4.64 -19.73
N SER A 8 9.65 4.23 -18.65
CA SER A 8 9.73 2.83 -18.24
C SER A 8 8.67 2.43 -17.21
N ALA A 9 7.80 3.34 -16.79
CA ALA A 9 6.68 3.00 -15.92
C ALA A 9 5.62 2.23 -16.71
N ASP A 10 5.00 1.29 -16.05
CA ASP A 10 4.01 0.39 -16.63
C ASP A 10 2.63 0.76 -16.07
N ILE A 11 1.85 1.47 -16.87
CA ILE A 11 0.48 1.85 -16.50
C ILE A 11 -0.48 1.01 -17.33
N ASP A 12 -1.15 0.07 -16.69
CA ASP A 12 -2.11 -0.78 -17.39
C ASP A 12 -3.29 0.04 -17.92
N ASP A 13 -3.85 -0.37 -19.04
CA ASP A 13 -5.11 0.21 -19.55
C ASP A 13 -6.19 0.09 -18.48
N GLY A 14 -6.93 1.17 -18.26
CA GLY A 14 -7.98 1.23 -17.24
C GLY A 14 -7.52 1.75 -15.87
N ALA A 15 -6.23 1.90 -15.63
CA ALA A 15 -5.72 2.59 -14.45
C ALA A 15 -6.04 4.08 -14.53
N SER A 16 -6.31 4.69 -13.38
CA SER A 16 -6.55 6.13 -13.26
C SER A 16 -5.42 6.78 -12.46
N VAL A 17 -4.79 7.80 -13.04
CA VAL A 17 -3.72 8.57 -12.39
C VAL A 17 -4.10 10.05 -12.46
N GLY A 18 -4.23 10.69 -11.30
CA GLY A 18 -4.69 12.07 -11.19
C GLY A 18 -3.64 13.09 -11.62
N ASP A 19 -4.11 14.29 -11.92
CA ASP A 19 -3.26 15.41 -12.31
C ASP A 19 -2.22 15.74 -11.24
N GLY A 20 -1.05 16.20 -11.68
CA GLY A 20 0.05 16.55 -10.79
C GLY A 20 0.82 15.36 -10.21
N THR A 21 0.36 14.14 -10.44
CA THR A 21 1.04 12.92 -9.98
C THR A 21 2.22 12.57 -10.86
N THR A 22 3.33 12.15 -10.23
CA THR A 22 4.51 11.62 -10.94
C THR A 22 4.63 10.14 -10.67
N VAL A 23 4.75 9.36 -11.74
CA VAL A 23 5.02 7.91 -11.68
C VAL A 23 6.42 7.67 -12.22
N TRP A 24 7.31 7.21 -11.35
CA TRP A 24 8.72 7.03 -11.65
C TRP A 24 9.01 5.73 -12.40
N HIS A 25 10.25 5.57 -12.82
CA HIS A 25 10.73 4.43 -13.60
C HIS A 25 10.36 3.10 -12.97
N LEU A 26 9.96 2.14 -13.80
CA LEU A 26 9.69 0.74 -13.44
C LEU A 26 8.55 0.56 -12.43
N ALA A 27 7.82 1.62 -12.06
CA ALA A 27 6.61 1.48 -11.27
C ALA A 27 5.53 0.78 -12.11
N HIS A 28 4.71 -0.04 -11.46
CA HIS A 28 3.58 -0.72 -12.11
C HIS A 28 2.28 -0.32 -11.43
N VAL A 29 1.38 0.30 -12.20
CA VAL A 29 0.03 0.65 -11.76
C VAL A 29 -0.96 -0.22 -12.53
N ARG A 30 -1.64 -1.11 -11.80
CA ARG A 30 -2.53 -2.10 -12.40
C ARG A 30 -3.86 -1.49 -12.88
N ALA A 31 -4.57 -2.25 -13.73
CA ALA A 31 -5.72 -1.79 -14.51
C ALA A 31 -6.84 -1.13 -13.69
N GLY A 32 -7.20 -1.70 -12.55
CA GLY A 32 -8.28 -1.17 -11.69
C GLY A 32 -7.82 -0.19 -10.62
N ALA A 33 -6.52 0.15 -10.59
CA ALA A 33 -5.98 1.07 -9.59
C ALA A 33 -6.45 2.51 -9.83
N VAL A 34 -6.71 3.22 -8.75
CA VAL A 34 -7.05 4.65 -8.77
C VAL A 34 -6.04 5.40 -7.91
N VAL A 35 -5.24 6.24 -8.54
CA VAL A 35 -4.27 7.10 -7.88
C VAL A 35 -4.76 8.55 -7.97
N GLY A 36 -4.84 9.22 -6.83
CA GLY A 36 -5.32 10.59 -6.75
C GLY A 36 -4.38 11.62 -7.37
N HIS A 37 -4.61 12.89 -7.03
CA HIS A 37 -3.85 14.04 -7.53
C HIS A 37 -2.59 14.27 -6.69
N ASN A 38 -1.56 14.86 -7.34
CA ASN A 38 -0.32 15.31 -6.66
C ASN A 38 0.39 14.20 -5.87
N CYS A 39 0.26 12.96 -6.30
CA CYS A 39 0.95 11.82 -5.69
C CYS A 39 2.35 11.65 -6.28
N VAL A 40 3.17 10.90 -5.56
CA VAL A 40 4.48 10.42 -6.05
C VAL A 40 4.49 8.91 -5.93
N ILE A 41 4.64 8.22 -7.06
CA ILE A 41 4.79 6.76 -7.11
C ILE A 41 6.24 6.48 -7.49
N GLY A 42 6.99 5.97 -6.53
CA GLY A 42 8.43 5.80 -6.64
C GLY A 42 8.86 4.67 -7.57
N ARG A 43 10.16 4.61 -7.84
CA ARG A 43 10.76 3.60 -8.71
C ARG A 43 10.39 2.18 -8.25
N GLY A 44 9.90 1.38 -9.18
CA GLY A 44 9.60 -0.03 -8.93
C GLY A 44 8.46 -0.27 -7.94
N ALA A 45 7.72 0.75 -7.54
CA ALA A 45 6.56 0.58 -6.69
C ALA A 45 5.44 -0.15 -7.43
N TYR A 46 4.65 -0.93 -6.70
CA TYR A 46 3.54 -1.69 -7.24
C TYR A 46 2.23 -1.19 -6.63
N ILE A 47 1.28 -0.81 -7.47
CA ILE A 47 -0.08 -0.44 -7.08
C ILE A 47 -1.03 -1.45 -7.71
N GLY A 48 -1.63 -2.30 -6.87
CA GLY A 48 -2.43 -3.44 -7.30
C GLY A 48 -3.76 -3.08 -7.95
N ASP A 49 -4.33 -4.05 -8.64
CA ASP A 49 -5.62 -3.92 -9.34
C ASP A 49 -6.76 -3.70 -8.35
N GLY A 50 -7.35 -2.51 -8.35
CA GLY A 50 -8.41 -2.14 -7.40
C GLY A 50 -7.92 -1.45 -6.13
N ALA A 51 -6.62 -1.23 -5.98
CA ALA A 51 -6.11 -0.37 -4.91
C ALA A 51 -6.48 1.10 -5.18
N THR A 52 -6.81 1.84 -4.13
CA THR A 52 -7.17 3.25 -4.24
C THR A 52 -6.30 4.11 -3.34
N LEU A 53 -5.75 5.17 -3.91
CA LEU A 53 -4.95 6.16 -3.21
C LEU A 53 -5.65 7.52 -3.33
N GLY A 54 -5.78 8.20 -2.19
CA GLY A 54 -6.24 9.59 -2.17
C GLY A 54 -5.20 10.55 -2.76
N ASP A 55 -5.41 11.83 -2.52
CA ASP A 55 -4.52 12.88 -3.02
C ASP A 55 -3.26 13.03 -2.14
N ASN A 56 -2.20 13.58 -2.71
CA ASN A 56 -0.95 13.90 -2.00
C ASN A 56 -0.26 12.71 -1.34
N CYS A 57 -0.53 11.49 -1.79
CA CYS A 57 0.16 10.31 -1.30
C CYS A 57 1.58 10.21 -1.84
N LYS A 58 2.48 9.66 -1.01
CA LYS A 58 3.84 9.34 -1.43
C LYS A 58 4.12 7.87 -1.20
N VAL A 59 4.22 7.12 -2.29
CA VAL A 59 4.61 5.71 -2.28
C VAL A 59 6.05 5.63 -2.75
N GLN A 60 6.94 5.26 -1.85
CA GLN A 60 8.38 5.29 -2.11
C GLN A 60 8.84 4.07 -2.92
N ASN A 61 10.12 4.08 -3.29
CA ASN A 61 10.70 3.08 -4.18
C ASN A 61 10.48 1.66 -3.66
N TYR A 62 10.06 0.79 -4.57
CA TYR A 62 9.86 -0.65 -4.32
C TYR A 62 8.83 -0.99 -3.23
N ALA A 63 8.00 -0.05 -2.81
CA ALA A 63 6.87 -0.36 -1.96
C ALA A 63 5.82 -1.16 -2.74
N LEU A 64 5.15 -2.09 -2.05
CA LEU A 64 4.17 -2.98 -2.65
C LEU A 64 2.80 -2.74 -2.01
N VAL A 65 1.91 -2.11 -2.77
CA VAL A 65 0.54 -1.79 -2.34
C VAL A 65 -0.41 -2.75 -3.02
N TYR A 66 -0.64 -3.91 -2.37
CA TYR A 66 -1.53 -4.92 -2.92
C TYR A 66 -3.01 -4.54 -2.74
N GLU A 67 -3.80 -4.85 -3.76
CA GLU A 67 -5.25 -4.70 -3.74
C GLU A 67 -5.89 -5.57 -2.63
N PRO A 68 -6.97 -5.17 -2.04
CA PRO A 68 -7.76 -3.96 -2.25
C PRO A 68 -7.37 -2.82 -1.28
N ALA A 69 -6.11 -2.52 -1.12
CA ALA A 69 -5.67 -1.47 -0.21
C ALA A 69 -6.39 -0.14 -0.50
N VAL A 70 -6.73 0.57 0.58
CA VAL A 70 -7.35 1.89 0.53
C VAL A 70 -6.50 2.85 1.35
N LEU A 71 -5.93 3.85 0.68
CA LEU A 71 -5.12 4.89 1.31
C LEU A 71 -5.87 6.22 1.26
N GLY A 72 -6.03 6.84 2.41
CA GLY A 72 -6.55 8.21 2.50
C GLY A 72 -5.58 9.24 1.94
N ASP A 73 -5.96 10.51 1.99
CA ASP A 73 -5.11 11.60 1.51
C ASP A 73 -3.83 11.72 2.35
N GLY A 74 -2.73 12.09 1.71
CA GLY A 74 -1.49 12.39 2.41
C GLY A 74 -0.79 11.20 3.05
N VAL A 75 -1.14 9.97 2.69
CA VAL A 75 -0.50 8.76 3.22
C VAL A 75 0.91 8.62 2.65
N PHE A 76 1.85 8.28 3.54
CA PHE A 76 3.22 7.97 3.18
C PHE A 76 3.47 6.46 3.31
N ILE A 77 3.97 5.85 2.24
CA ILE A 77 4.44 4.45 2.24
C ILE A 77 5.93 4.45 1.98
N GLY A 78 6.70 4.02 2.96
CA GLY A 78 8.16 4.02 2.91
C GLY A 78 8.75 3.02 1.92
N PRO A 79 10.04 3.18 1.59
CA PRO A 79 10.71 2.30 0.63
C PRO A 79 10.65 0.83 1.08
N ALA A 80 10.32 -0.04 0.14
CA ALA A 80 10.21 -1.48 0.34
C ALA A 80 9.20 -1.92 1.42
N ALA A 81 8.30 -1.05 1.85
CA ALA A 81 7.18 -1.43 2.71
C ALA A 81 6.17 -2.27 1.92
N VAL A 82 5.45 -3.15 2.62
CA VAL A 82 4.51 -4.09 2.00
C VAL A 82 3.15 -4.03 2.70
N LEU A 83 2.10 -3.81 1.92
CA LEU A 83 0.73 -4.02 2.35
C LEU A 83 0.26 -5.34 1.74
N THR A 84 0.00 -6.36 2.57
CA THR A 84 -0.40 -7.68 2.07
C THR A 84 -1.89 -7.75 1.73
N ASN A 85 -2.33 -8.85 1.12
CA ASN A 85 -3.74 -9.05 0.76
C ASN A 85 -4.24 -10.48 0.90
N ASP A 86 -3.43 -11.35 1.49
CA ASP A 86 -3.80 -12.75 1.74
C ASP A 86 -3.44 -13.12 3.18
N GLU A 87 -4.45 -13.41 3.99
CA GLU A 87 -4.26 -13.75 5.40
C GLU A 87 -3.58 -15.11 5.59
N TYR A 88 -3.87 -16.05 4.70
CA TYR A 88 -3.36 -17.43 4.76
C TYR A 88 -2.78 -17.86 3.41
N PRO A 89 -1.65 -17.28 3.00
CA PRO A 89 -1.09 -17.52 1.68
C PRO A 89 -0.68 -18.99 1.48
N ARG A 90 -1.12 -19.56 0.38
CA ARG A 90 -0.77 -20.90 -0.07
C ARG A 90 -0.72 -20.91 -1.60
N ALA A 91 0.24 -21.60 -2.15
CA ALA A 91 0.35 -21.76 -3.60
C ALA A 91 -0.59 -22.85 -4.15
N ILE A 92 -0.93 -23.81 -3.32
CA ILE A 92 -1.75 -24.97 -3.70
C ILE A 92 -2.92 -25.17 -2.76
N ASN A 93 -3.95 -25.84 -3.25
CA ASN A 93 -5.08 -26.33 -2.49
C ASN A 93 -4.72 -27.63 -1.74
N PRO A 94 -5.53 -28.07 -0.76
CA PRO A 94 -5.29 -29.33 -0.04
C PRO A 94 -5.20 -30.57 -0.92
N ASP A 95 -5.84 -30.55 -2.09
CA ASP A 95 -5.79 -31.64 -3.08
C ASP A 95 -4.54 -31.61 -3.98
N GLY A 96 -3.64 -30.64 -3.79
CA GLY A 96 -2.42 -30.49 -4.56
C GLY A 96 -2.58 -29.66 -5.85
N SER A 97 -3.77 -29.23 -6.22
CA SER A 97 -3.98 -28.36 -7.38
C SER A 97 -3.46 -26.94 -7.09
N ALA A 98 -3.00 -26.26 -8.15
CA ALA A 98 -2.59 -24.86 -8.04
C ALA A 98 -3.78 -23.98 -7.67
N LYS A 99 -3.58 -23.07 -6.71
CA LYS A 99 -4.60 -22.06 -6.41
C LYS A 99 -4.77 -21.09 -7.54
N THR A 100 -6.02 -20.71 -7.78
CA THR A 100 -6.43 -19.68 -8.74
C THR A 100 -7.05 -18.50 -7.99
N GLY A 101 -7.39 -17.43 -8.70
CA GLY A 101 -8.03 -16.24 -8.09
C GLY A 101 -9.37 -16.53 -7.38
N SER A 102 -10.02 -17.65 -7.65
CA SER A 102 -11.27 -18.06 -7.01
C SER A 102 -11.07 -18.92 -5.76
N ASP A 103 -9.83 -19.31 -5.46
CA ASP A 103 -9.53 -20.28 -4.39
C ASP A 103 -9.11 -19.61 -3.08
N TRP A 104 -9.15 -18.29 -2.98
CA TRP A 104 -8.77 -17.56 -1.77
C TRP A 104 -9.58 -16.28 -1.62
N GLN A 105 -9.65 -15.80 -0.38
CA GLN A 105 -10.34 -14.57 -0.07
C GLN A 105 -9.35 -13.43 0.02
N GLN A 106 -9.53 -12.43 -0.82
CA GLN A 106 -8.75 -11.22 -0.80
C GLN A 106 -9.16 -10.35 0.40
N VAL A 107 -8.19 -9.94 1.20
CA VAL A 107 -8.36 -9.00 2.30
C VAL A 107 -7.41 -7.83 2.10
N GLY A 108 -7.68 -6.69 2.72
CA GLY A 108 -6.91 -5.48 2.44
C GLY A 108 -6.49 -4.70 3.67
N VAL A 109 -5.60 -3.75 3.42
CA VAL A 109 -5.12 -2.76 4.39
C VAL A 109 -5.80 -1.44 4.11
N THR A 110 -6.41 -0.85 5.14
CA THR A 110 -7.00 0.49 5.07
C THR A 110 -6.16 1.46 5.89
N ILE A 111 -5.74 2.55 5.28
CA ILE A 111 -4.86 3.53 5.93
C ILE A 111 -5.54 4.90 5.91
N GLY A 112 -5.70 5.48 7.10
CA GLY A 112 -6.31 6.79 7.29
C GLY A 112 -5.43 7.95 6.84
N GLU A 113 -6.06 9.10 6.65
CA GLU A 113 -5.40 10.34 6.22
C GLU A 113 -4.13 10.62 7.01
N GLY A 114 -3.08 11.02 6.31
CA GLY A 114 -1.83 11.50 6.91
C GLY A 114 -0.99 10.44 7.62
N ALA A 115 -1.43 9.18 7.65
CA ALA A 115 -0.64 8.12 8.30
C ALA A 115 0.63 7.80 7.52
N SER A 116 1.65 7.35 8.23
CA SER A 116 2.94 6.99 7.66
C SER A 116 3.31 5.54 7.98
N ILE A 117 3.63 4.80 6.94
CA ILE A 117 4.20 3.45 7.03
C ILE A 117 5.66 3.58 6.65
N SER A 118 6.56 3.41 7.62
CA SER A 118 7.99 3.65 7.38
C SER A 118 8.67 2.53 6.59
N ALA A 119 9.94 2.74 6.25
CA ALA A 119 10.71 1.83 5.42
C ALA A 119 10.65 0.38 5.89
N ARG A 120 10.42 -0.53 4.95
CA ARG A 120 10.40 -1.99 5.19
C ARG A 120 9.39 -2.48 6.23
N ALA A 121 8.44 -1.66 6.63
CA ALA A 121 7.35 -2.12 7.48
C ALA A 121 6.41 -3.01 6.66
N VAL A 122 5.78 -3.97 7.33
CA VAL A 122 4.79 -4.86 6.73
C VAL A 122 3.47 -4.71 7.46
N CYS A 123 2.42 -4.39 6.73
CA CYS A 123 1.06 -4.43 7.26
C CYS A 123 0.38 -5.70 6.76
N VAL A 124 0.07 -6.59 7.68
CA VAL A 124 -0.54 -7.90 7.37
C VAL A 124 -2.06 -7.75 7.36
N ALA A 125 -2.64 -7.81 6.17
CA ALA A 125 -4.08 -7.69 5.99
C ALA A 125 -4.85 -8.85 6.69
N PRO A 126 -6.06 -8.60 7.21
CA PRO A 126 -6.75 -7.31 7.24
C PRO A 126 -6.35 -6.47 8.45
N VAL A 127 -5.97 -5.23 8.22
CA VAL A 127 -5.74 -4.24 9.30
C VAL A 127 -6.16 -2.85 8.85
N THR A 128 -6.54 -2.03 9.83
CA THR A 128 -6.80 -0.61 9.64
C THR A 128 -5.75 0.20 10.42
N ILE A 129 -5.09 1.11 9.72
CA ILE A 129 -4.16 2.08 10.32
C ILE A 129 -4.90 3.40 10.45
N GLY A 130 -5.04 3.89 11.66
CA GLY A 130 -5.77 5.12 11.94
C GLY A 130 -5.07 6.36 11.38
N ALA A 131 -5.84 7.43 11.19
CA ALA A 131 -5.32 8.70 10.66
C ALA A 131 -4.12 9.19 11.48
N TRP A 132 -3.11 9.71 10.78
CA TRP A 132 -1.90 10.29 11.37
C TRP A 132 -1.05 9.34 12.21
N ALA A 133 -1.36 8.05 12.25
CA ALA A 133 -0.53 7.06 12.91
C ALA A 133 0.84 6.92 12.22
N LEU A 134 1.84 6.55 13.00
CA LEU A 134 3.18 6.29 12.51
C LEU A 134 3.58 4.84 12.81
N VAL A 135 3.77 4.07 11.76
CA VAL A 135 4.33 2.72 11.82
C VAL A 135 5.83 2.82 11.58
N ALA A 136 6.63 2.46 12.57
CA ALA A 136 8.08 2.61 12.51
C ALA A 136 8.71 1.66 11.48
N ALA A 137 9.92 2.01 11.04
CA ALA A 137 10.68 1.20 10.09
C ALA A 137 10.86 -0.25 10.60
N GLY A 138 10.68 -1.21 9.70
CA GLY A 138 10.82 -2.63 9.99
C GLY A 138 9.73 -3.23 10.88
N ALA A 139 8.72 -2.48 11.27
CA ALA A 139 7.63 -3.01 12.08
C ALA A 139 6.75 -3.98 11.27
N VAL A 140 6.15 -4.96 11.95
CA VAL A 140 5.16 -5.86 11.37
C VAL A 140 3.83 -5.65 12.08
N VAL A 141 2.89 -5.00 11.40
CA VAL A 141 1.56 -4.69 11.93
C VAL A 141 0.64 -5.87 11.68
N THR A 142 0.13 -6.46 12.78
CA THR A 142 -0.79 -7.60 12.73
C THR A 142 -2.15 -7.30 13.33
N LYS A 143 -2.35 -6.11 13.89
CA LYS A 143 -3.60 -5.62 14.48
C LYS A 143 -3.83 -4.17 14.11
N ASP A 144 -5.08 -3.74 14.20
CA ASP A 144 -5.44 -2.34 13.95
C ASP A 144 -4.61 -1.38 14.81
N VAL A 145 -4.31 -0.24 14.22
CA VAL A 145 -3.50 0.82 14.85
C VAL A 145 -4.39 2.05 15.05
N PRO A 146 -4.54 2.54 16.29
CA PRO A 146 -5.33 3.74 16.55
C PRO A 146 -4.77 4.97 15.85
N ALA A 147 -5.63 5.95 15.57
CA ALA A 147 -5.20 7.25 15.07
C ALA A 147 -4.13 7.85 16.01
N TYR A 148 -3.13 8.50 15.42
CA TYR A 148 -2.01 9.14 16.12
C TYR A 148 -1.11 8.20 16.92
N ALA A 149 -1.29 6.89 16.85
CA ALA A 149 -0.41 5.97 17.57
C ALA A 149 0.95 5.85 16.89
N LEU A 150 2.00 5.76 17.69
CA LEU A 150 3.33 5.33 17.27
C LEU A 150 3.48 3.85 17.61
N VAL A 151 3.65 3.01 16.60
CA VAL A 151 3.86 1.56 16.78
C VAL A 151 5.21 1.14 16.24
N VAL A 152 5.87 0.23 16.95
CA VAL A 152 7.20 -0.28 16.60
C VAL A 152 7.28 -1.79 16.84
N GLY A 153 8.18 -2.45 16.14
CA GLY A 153 8.59 -3.83 16.43
C GLY A 153 7.83 -4.92 15.68
N VAL A 154 8.19 -6.17 16.03
CA VAL A 154 7.64 -7.39 15.44
C VAL A 154 7.20 -8.33 16.56
N PRO A 155 5.90 -8.49 16.81
CA PRO A 155 4.79 -7.74 16.22
C PRO A 155 4.78 -6.28 16.70
N ALA A 156 4.23 -5.38 15.90
CA ALA A 156 4.16 -3.97 16.25
C ALA A 156 3.33 -3.72 17.51
N ARG A 157 3.85 -2.85 18.37
CA ARG A 157 3.19 -2.45 19.62
C ARG A 157 3.24 -0.94 19.75
N ARG A 158 2.18 -0.36 20.30
CA ARG A 158 2.14 1.07 20.56
C ARG A 158 3.12 1.42 21.68
N VAL A 159 4.00 2.36 21.41
CA VAL A 159 4.98 2.88 22.37
C VAL A 159 4.73 4.34 22.72
N GLY A 160 3.82 5.00 22.01
CA GLY A 160 3.51 6.40 22.25
C GLY A 160 2.45 6.92 21.27
N TRP A 161 2.37 8.23 21.23
CA TRP A 161 1.50 8.97 20.34
C TRP A 161 2.33 9.99 19.56
N VAL A 162 1.92 10.27 18.33
CA VAL A 162 2.48 11.34 17.49
C VAL A 162 1.45 12.45 17.35
N GLY A 163 1.89 13.69 17.25
CA GLY A 163 0.96 14.81 17.19
C GLY A 163 1.37 15.85 16.19
#